data_0b9481ef49f7f55cfb03ee4a20303e96
#
_entry.id   0b9481ef49f7f55cfb03ee4a20303e96
#
_cell.length_a   1.000
_cell.length_b   1.000
_cell.length_c   1.000
_cell.angle_alpha   90.00
_cell.angle_beta   90.00
_cell.angle_gamma   90.00
#
_symmetry.space_group_name_H-M   'P 1'
#
loop_
_entity.id
_entity.type
_entity.pdbx_description
1 polymer ?
#
loop_
_entity_poly.entity_id
_entity_poly.type
_entity_poly.pdbx_seq_one_letter_code
_entity_poly.pdbx_strand_id
1 'polypeptide(L)'
;TSWEGTFVYNYSPFIYGYELNNVAIVGKGSINGNAGNTFSTWRKQQNDDKIVSRNQNHSEVPYEERRFGDGHKLRPQLIQFYRCKGVTMEDVFITNSPFWCVHLLMSENIICRGLRYDAKLVNNDGIDPEYSRNILIENIDFDNGDDNVAIKAGRDNDGRNTAVPSENIIVRNCRFKGLHAVVLGSEMSAGVQNIFVEDCTFGGYCKRGFYIKTNPDRGGFIRNIYVRNCTFDEVEDLIYVTSMYAGEGQDNIHYTDVHDIYVSNIKCRKARNAAVVLQGTPVKPLRDMRFENIEVLESIVGLSMMNTDDIVFRNCNLGGQVGVP
;
A
#
# COMPACT_ATOMS: atom_id res chain seq x y z
N THR A 1 4.21 16.64 8.47
CA THR A 1 4.22 15.44 7.63
C THR A 1 3.32 14.34 8.19
N SER A 2 3.20 13.22 7.48
CA SER A 2 2.62 11.98 8.01
C SER A 2 3.72 10.92 8.13
N TRP A 3 3.71 10.15 9.21
CA TRP A 3 4.58 9.00 9.40
C TRP A 3 3.75 7.76 9.78
N GLU A 4 3.78 6.75 8.92
CA GLU A 4 2.86 5.58 9.00
C GLU A 4 1.39 5.97 9.26
N GLY A 5 0.89 6.97 8.56
CA GLY A 5 -0.51 7.39 8.65
C GLY A 5 -0.86 8.32 9.82
N THR A 6 0.11 8.70 10.63
CA THR A 6 -0.04 9.62 11.76
C THR A 6 0.62 10.97 11.46
N PHE A 7 -0.11 12.07 11.61
CA PHE A 7 0.47 13.41 11.44
C PHE A 7 1.42 13.75 12.57
N VAL A 8 2.63 14.17 12.22
CA VAL A 8 3.70 14.50 13.17
C VAL A 8 4.61 15.60 12.62
N TYR A 9 5.31 16.30 13.49
CA TYR A 9 6.53 17.02 13.14
C TYR A 9 7.70 16.07 13.21
N ASN A 10 8.40 15.87 12.09
CA ASN A 10 9.51 14.94 11.96
C ASN A 10 10.61 15.55 11.11
N TYR A 11 11.73 14.87 10.96
CA TYR A 11 12.77 15.23 10.00
C TYR A 11 12.19 15.35 8.59
N SER A 12 12.68 16.36 7.85
CA SER A 12 12.29 16.54 6.46
C SER A 12 12.72 15.36 5.59
N PRO A 13 11.92 14.95 4.62
CA PRO A 13 12.39 14.12 3.53
C PRO A 13 13.60 14.75 2.81
N PHE A 14 14.41 13.93 2.16
CA PHE A 14 15.58 14.40 1.41
C PHE A 14 15.17 15.32 0.25
N ILE A 15 14.13 14.96 -0.50
CA ILE A 15 13.49 15.85 -1.46
C ILE A 15 12.08 16.11 -0.97
N TYR A 16 11.75 17.37 -0.71
CA TYR A 16 10.49 17.78 -0.13
C TYR A 16 9.82 18.89 -0.94
N GLY A 17 8.63 18.60 -1.47
CA GLY A 17 7.75 19.58 -2.07
C GLY A 17 6.55 19.85 -1.17
N TYR A 18 6.28 21.10 -0.85
CA TYR A 18 5.14 21.50 -0.01
C TYR A 18 4.34 22.63 -0.67
N GLU A 19 3.04 22.38 -0.87
CA GLU A 19 2.11 23.36 -1.48
C GLU A 19 2.58 23.89 -2.84
N LEU A 20 3.25 23.03 -3.63
CA LEU A 20 3.75 23.39 -4.96
C LEU A 20 2.72 23.07 -6.05
N ASN A 21 2.76 23.85 -7.11
CA ASN A 21 1.99 23.59 -8.32
C ASN A 21 2.93 23.32 -9.51
N ASN A 22 2.59 22.31 -10.31
CA ASN A 22 3.32 21.94 -11.54
C ASN A 22 4.81 21.70 -11.29
N VAL A 23 5.11 20.81 -10.35
CA VAL A 23 6.50 20.44 -9.99
C VAL A 23 6.87 19.10 -10.64
N ALA A 24 8.13 18.97 -11.05
CA ALA A 24 8.59 17.75 -11.69
C ALA A 24 10.00 17.34 -11.22
N ILE A 25 10.21 16.02 -11.14
CA ILE A 25 11.53 15.37 -11.07
C ILE A 25 11.64 14.48 -12.30
N VAL A 26 12.44 14.88 -13.28
CA VAL A 26 12.52 14.17 -14.56
C VAL A 26 13.94 13.93 -15.00
N GLY A 27 14.17 12.87 -15.76
CA GLY A 27 15.47 12.56 -16.36
C GLY A 27 16.01 11.21 -15.91
N LYS A 28 17.14 10.81 -16.52
CA LYS A 28 17.73 9.47 -16.35
C LYS A 28 18.73 9.37 -15.18
N GLY A 29 18.69 10.33 -14.27
CA GLY A 29 19.53 10.36 -13.09
C GLY A 29 19.16 9.34 -12.03
N SER A 30 19.92 9.35 -10.92
CA SER A 30 19.73 8.47 -9.78
C SER A 30 19.54 9.29 -8.51
N ILE A 31 18.55 8.89 -7.70
CA ILE A 31 18.34 9.39 -6.35
C ILE A 31 18.66 8.27 -5.37
N ASN A 32 19.77 8.43 -4.66
CA ASN A 32 20.25 7.46 -3.68
C ASN A 32 20.16 8.05 -2.27
N GLY A 33 19.30 7.48 -1.43
CA GLY A 33 19.12 7.91 -0.04
C GLY A 33 20.29 7.57 0.88
N ASN A 34 21.25 6.76 0.40
CA ASN A 34 22.45 6.35 1.14
C ASN A 34 22.15 5.84 2.58
N ALA A 35 21.02 5.19 2.74
CA ALA A 35 20.43 4.90 4.05
C ALA A 35 20.97 3.62 4.73
N GLY A 36 21.83 2.87 4.05
CA GLY A 36 22.29 1.54 4.53
C GLY A 36 23.03 1.56 5.86
N ASN A 37 23.68 2.66 6.22
CA ASN A 37 24.44 2.77 7.46
C ASN A 37 23.63 3.40 8.60
N THR A 38 23.39 4.70 8.54
CA THR A 38 22.76 5.46 9.63
C THR A 38 21.31 5.05 9.87
N PHE A 39 20.48 5.08 8.85
CA PHE A 39 19.05 4.83 8.99
C PHE A 39 18.71 3.35 9.25
N SER A 40 19.55 2.41 8.86
CA SER A 40 19.40 1.01 9.26
C SER A 40 19.57 0.83 10.77
N THR A 41 20.41 1.64 11.42
CA THR A 41 20.53 1.71 12.88
C THR A 41 19.28 2.32 13.51
N TRP A 42 18.76 3.41 12.95
CA TRP A 42 17.52 4.02 13.42
C TRP A 42 16.33 3.07 13.36
N ARG A 43 16.27 2.19 12.36
CA ARG A 43 15.21 1.17 12.27
C ARG A 43 15.09 0.32 13.54
N LYS A 44 16.22 0.03 14.20
CA LYS A 44 16.23 -0.75 15.45
C LYS A 44 15.82 0.08 16.66
N GLN A 45 15.98 1.40 16.61
CA GLN A 45 15.77 2.32 17.74
C GLN A 45 14.41 3.04 17.67
N GLN A 46 13.74 3.07 16.52
CA GLN A 46 12.54 3.86 16.32
C GLN A 46 11.27 3.30 16.98
N ASN A 47 11.33 2.10 17.59
CA ASN A 47 10.13 1.42 18.06
C ASN A 47 9.39 2.19 19.16
N ASP A 48 10.11 2.81 20.08
CA ASP A 48 9.53 3.61 21.16
C ASP A 48 8.85 4.86 20.59
N ASP A 49 9.49 5.58 19.68
CA ASP A 49 8.92 6.74 18.99
C ASP A 49 7.66 6.36 18.19
N LYS A 50 7.69 5.21 17.54
CA LYS A 50 6.52 4.67 16.82
C LYS A 50 5.34 4.41 17.77
N ILE A 51 5.59 3.81 18.93
CA ILE A 51 4.55 3.57 19.93
C ILE A 51 4.00 4.91 20.44
N VAL A 52 4.87 5.87 20.76
CA VAL A 52 4.44 7.20 21.21
C VAL A 52 3.59 7.89 20.15
N SER A 53 4.00 7.89 18.85
CA SER A 53 3.21 8.53 17.78
C SER A 53 1.82 7.91 17.62
N ARG A 54 1.72 6.59 17.73
CA ARG A 54 0.44 5.87 17.65
C ARG A 54 -0.46 6.18 18.86
N ASN A 55 0.09 6.20 20.07
CA ASN A 55 -0.64 6.58 21.27
C ASN A 55 -1.13 8.03 21.21
N GLN A 56 -0.33 8.95 20.67
CA GLN A 56 -0.75 10.34 20.46
C GLN A 56 -1.89 10.45 19.44
N ASN A 57 -1.89 9.62 18.38
CA ASN A 57 -3.01 9.53 17.44
C ASN A 57 -4.29 9.04 18.15
N HIS A 58 -4.20 7.95 18.91
CA HIS A 58 -5.35 7.38 19.61
C HIS A 58 -5.91 8.30 20.69
N SER A 59 -5.05 9.05 21.36
CA SER A 59 -5.44 10.02 22.38
C SER A 59 -5.79 11.39 21.81
N GLU A 60 -5.83 11.53 20.49
CA GLU A 60 -6.12 12.78 19.77
C GLU A 60 -5.30 13.98 20.27
N VAL A 61 -4.03 13.73 20.64
CA VAL A 61 -3.09 14.81 20.99
C VAL A 61 -3.00 15.78 19.80
N PRO A 62 -3.07 17.10 20.00
CA PRO A 62 -2.97 18.06 18.93
C PRO A 62 -1.70 17.86 18.09
N TYR A 63 -1.83 17.96 16.77
CA TYR A 63 -0.73 17.75 15.82
C TYR A 63 0.52 18.57 16.16
N GLU A 64 0.35 19.79 16.61
CA GLU A 64 1.42 20.74 16.97
C GLU A 64 2.30 20.22 18.12
N GLU A 65 1.78 19.32 18.93
CA GLU A 65 2.48 18.74 20.08
C GLU A 65 3.25 17.45 19.73
N ARG A 66 2.96 16.84 18.57
CA ARG A 66 3.56 15.58 18.15
C ARG A 66 4.91 15.83 17.46
N ARG A 67 5.97 15.96 18.25
CA ARG A 67 7.31 16.36 17.76
C ARG A 67 8.30 15.22 17.86
N PHE A 68 8.84 14.81 16.70
CA PHE A 68 9.78 13.69 16.54
C PHE A 68 11.06 14.14 15.77
N GLY A 69 11.54 15.33 16.02
CA GLY A 69 12.78 15.86 15.43
C GLY A 69 14.02 15.39 16.21
N ASP A 70 14.80 16.35 16.68
CA ASP A 70 16.07 16.07 17.37
C ASP A 70 15.89 15.13 18.57
N GLY A 71 16.77 14.15 18.68
CA GLY A 71 16.71 13.09 19.70
C GLY A 71 15.84 11.88 19.33
N HIS A 72 14.91 12.00 18.39
CA HIS A 72 14.02 10.95 17.95
C HIS A 72 14.52 10.19 16.70
N LYS A 73 13.93 9.03 16.39
CA LYS A 73 14.44 8.10 15.36
C LYS A 73 13.40 7.69 14.32
N LEU A 74 12.30 8.43 14.15
CA LEU A 74 11.38 8.18 13.03
C LEU A 74 12.08 8.53 11.72
N ARG A 75 12.36 7.51 10.90
CA ARG A 75 13.09 7.67 9.64
C ARG A 75 12.25 8.49 8.65
N PRO A 76 12.80 9.55 8.01
CA PRO A 76 12.07 10.32 7.02
C PRO A 76 11.90 9.52 5.71
N GLN A 77 10.91 9.87 4.93
CA GLN A 77 10.76 9.42 3.54
C GLN A 77 11.93 9.98 2.69
N LEU A 78 12.19 9.35 1.55
CA LEU A 78 13.23 9.87 0.64
C LEU A 78 12.71 11.07 -0.16
N ILE A 79 11.55 10.92 -0.78
CA ILE A 79 10.89 11.96 -1.58
C ILE A 79 9.46 12.11 -1.07
N GLN A 80 9.03 13.33 -0.80
CA GLN A 80 7.65 13.60 -0.42
C GLN A 80 7.11 14.83 -1.13
N PHE A 81 5.93 14.68 -1.72
CA PHE A 81 5.10 15.78 -2.19
C PHE A 81 3.88 15.91 -1.28
N TYR A 82 3.82 17.02 -0.54
CA TYR A 82 2.74 17.28 0.41
C TYR A 82 1.91 18.48 -0.02
N ARG A 83 0.61 18.29 -0.20
CA ARG A 83 -0.35 19.28 -0.71
C ARG A 83 0.08 19.90 -2.04
N CYS A 84 0.69 19.09 -2.90
CA CYS A 84 1.10 19.51 -4.23
C CYS A 84 0.03 19.21 -5.26
N LYS A 85 0.01 20.02 -6.34
CA LYS A 85 -0.91 19.85 -7.44
C LYS A 85 -0.19 19.87 -8.77
N GLY A 86 -0.38 18.84 -9.59
CA GLY A 86 0.36 18.67 -10.83
C GLY A 86 1.81 18.26 -10.55
N VAL A 87 2.02 17.00 -10.15
CA VAL A 87 3.34 16.42 -9.88
C VAL A 87 3.70 15.44 -10.99
N THR A 88 4.92 15.55 -11.52
CA THR A 88 5.45 14.59 -12.48
C THR A 88 6.78 14.01 -12.00
N MET A 89 6.88 12.68 -11.96
CA MET A 89 8.13 11.96 -11.76
C MET A 89 8.38 11.05 -12.96
N GLU A 90 9.51 11.23 -13.66
CA GLU A 90 9.75 10.49 -14.91
C GLU A 90 11.21 10.05 -15.06
N ASP A 91 11.39 8.76 -15.42
CA ASP A 91 12.66 8.09 -15.83
C ASP A 91 13.75 7.99 -14.75
N VAL A 92 13.52 8.41 -13.53
CA VAL A 92 14.50 8.45 -12.45
C VAL A 92 14.74 7.06 -11.85
N PHE A 93 15.98 6.75 -11.48
CA PHE A 93 16.33 5.56 -10.69
C PHE A 93 16.37 5.87 -9.20
N ILE A 94 15.71 5.05 -8.37
CA ILE A 94 15.54 5.27 -6.93
C ILE A 94 16.11 4.09 -6.15
N THR A 95 16.96 4.37 -5.15
CA THR A 95 17.63 3.33 -4.36
C THR A 95 17.95 3.81 -2.93
N ASN A 96 18.13 2.85 -2.01
CA ASN A 96 18.61 3.04 -0.64
C ASN A 96 17.84 4.10 0.15
N SER A 97 16.52 4.07 0.14
CA SER A 97 15.68 4.99 0.90
C SER A 97 15.79 4.77 2.39
N PRO A 98 15.75 5.84 3.22
CA PRO A 98 15.65 5.69 4.68
C PRO A 98 14.38 4.98 5.14
N PHE A 99 13.26 5.25 4.45
CA PHE A 99 11.93 4.75 4.73
C PHE A 99 11.18 4.58 3.41
N TRP A 100 9.90 4.98 3.27
CA TRP A 100 9.18 4.96 1.99
C TRP A 100 9.91 5.78 0.92
N CYS A 101 9.99 5.28 -0.29
CA CYS A 101 10.76 5.95 -1.34
C CYS A 101 10.06 7.21 -1.85
N VAL A 102 8.80 7.10 -2.25
CA VAL A 102 8.01 8.22 -2.78
C VAL A 102 6.69 8.30 -2.04
N HIS A 103 6.51 9.31 -1.25
CA HIS A 103 5.29 9.58 -0.50
C HIS A 103 4.50 10.74 -1.12
N LEU A 104 3.31 10.45 -1.59
CA LEU A 104 2.39 11.41 -2.18
C LEU A 104 1.31 11.73 -1.16
N LEU A 105 1.50 12.82 -0.39
CA LEU A 105 0.65 13.17 0.74
C LEU A 105 -0.30 14.31 0.40
N MET A 106 -1.62 14.09 0.49
CA MET A 106 -2.65 15.11 0.21
C MET A 106 -2.44 15.83 -1.13
N SER A 107 -1.98 15.13 -2.14
CA SER A 107 -1.58 15.70 -3.43
C SER A 107 -2.48 15.20 -4.56
N GLU A 108 -2.57 15.94 -5.65
CA GLU A 108 -3.47 15.62 -6.75
C GLU A 108 -2.87 15.87 -8.14
N ASN A 109 -3.43 15.16 -9.14
CA ASN A 109 -3.01 15.25 -10.54
C ASN A 109 -1.53 14.87 -10.71
N ILE A 110 -1.22 13.60 -10.44
CA ILE A 110 0.14 13.08 -10.33
C ILE A 110 0.41 12.06 -11.43
N ILE A 111 1.59 12.14 -12.04
CA ILE A 111 2.10 11.14 -12.97
C ILE A 111 3.45 10.63 -12.46
N CYS A 112 3.54 9.31 -12.23
CA CYS A 112 4.80 8.60 -12.00
C CYS A 112 4.99 7.61 -13.15
N ARG A 113 6.02 7.83 -13.98
CA ARG A 113 6.23 7.07 -15.22
C ARG A 113 7.69 6.72 -15.41
N GLY A 114 7.97 5.51 -15.93
CA GLY A 114 9.31 5.11 -16.34
C GLY A 114 10.33 5.03 -15.20
N LEU A 115 9.88 5.08 -13.95
CA LEU A 115 10.77 4.98 -12.80
C LEU A 115 11.37 3.58 -12.70
N ARG A 116 12.52 3.49 -12.07
CA ARG A 116 13.18 2.21 -11.79
C ARG A 116 13.63 2.17 -10.34
N TYR A 117 13.34 1.07 -9.67
CA TYR A 117 13.68 0.87 -8.26
C TYR A 117 14.65 -0.30 -8.07
N ASP A 118 15.63 -0.11 -7.21
CA ASP A 118 16.38 -1.14 -6.50
C ASP A 118 16.54 -0.68 -5.05
N ALA A 119 15.48 -0.82 -4.25
CA ALA A 119 15.37 -0.27 -2.91
C ALA A 119 15.01 -1.39 -1.92
N LYS A 120 16.02 -2.10 -1.40
CA LYS A 120 15.88 -3.36 -0.67
C LYS A 120 15.84 -3.23 0.85
N LEU A 121 16.00 -2.02 1.39
CA LEU A 121 15.97 -1.85 2.84
C LEU A 121 14.56 -2.02 3.40
N VAL A 122 14.46 -2.29 4.68
CA VAL A 122 13.17 -2.46 5.37
C VAL A 122 12.33 -1.17 5.30
N ASN A 123 11.05 -1.32 4.98
CA ASN A 123 10.10 -0.23 4.70
C ASN A 123 10.51 0.64 3.50
N ASN A 124 11.23 0.08 2.53
CA ASN A 124 11.44 0.74 1.24
C ASN A 124 10.26 0.45 0.32
N ASP A 125 9.08 0.94 0.72
CA ASP A 125 7.91 0.98 -0.14
C ASP A 125 8.23 1.85 -1.37
N GLY A 126 7.71 1.52 -2.54
CA GLY A 126 8.04 2.23 -3.78
C GLY A 126 7.29 3.55 -3.90
N ILE A 127 5.97 3.50 -4.02
CA ILE A 127 5.12 4.68 -4.12
C ILE A 127 3.94 4.53 -3.15
N ASP A 128 3.79 5.49 -2.25
CA ASP A 128 2.77 5.55 -1.21
C ASP A 128 1.86 6.77 -1.41
N PRO A 129 0.77 6.66 -2.17
CA PRO A 129 -0.28 7.67 -2.16
C PRO A 129 -1.00 7.65 -0.82
N GLU A 130 -1.12 8.80 -0.16
CA GLU A 130 -1.85 8.97 1.10
C GLU A 130 -2.73 10.21 1.04
N TYR A 131 -4.04 10.06 1.20
CA TYR A 131 -5.04 11.12 1.02
C TYR A 131 -4.94 11.83 -0.35
N SER A 132 -4.55 11.11 -1.38
CA SER A 132 -4.17 11.68 -2.69
C SER A 132 -5.04 11.14 -3.82
N ARG A 133 -5.19 11.91 -4.90
CA ARG A 133 -6.13 11.57 -5.96
C ARG A 133 -5.65 11.90 -7.37
N ASN A 134 -6.30 11.29 -8.36
CA ASN A 134 -6.00 11.47 -9.78
C ASN A 134 -4.53 11.15 -10.07
N ILE A 135 -4.15 9.91 -9.87
CA ILE A 135 -2.76 9.45 -9.96
C ILE A 135 -2.61 8.40 -11.05
N LEU A 136 -1.63 8.58 -11.92
CA LEU A 136 -1.19 7.59 -12.89
C LEU A 136 0.20 7.08 -12.52
N ILE A 137 0.31 5.78 -12.29
CA ILE A 137 1.57 5.04 -12.04
C ILE A 137 1.72 4.07 -13.19
N GLU A 138 2.68 4.32 -14.10
CA GLU A 138 2.79 3.49 -15.29
C GLU A 138 4.22 3.25 -15.77
N ASN A 139 4.43 2.11 -16.44
CA ASN A 139 5.71 1.75 -17.07
C ASN A 139 6.89 1.79 -16.07
N ILE A 140 6.69 1.26 -14.87
CA ILE A 140 7.69 1.29 -13.79
C ILE A 140 8.23 -0.11 -13.53
N ASP A 141 9.54 -0.18 -13.28
CA ASP A 141 10.22 -1.38 -12.81
C ASP A 141 10.46 -1.28 -11.31
N PHE A 142 9.68 -2.02 -10.53
CA PHE A 142 9.81 -2.08 -9.09
C PHE A 142 10.66 -3.28 -8.64
N ASP A 143 11.55 -3.04 -7.68
CA ASP A 143 12.25 -4.09 -6.94
C ASP A 143 12.54 -3.59 -5.51
N ASN A 144 11.53 -3.71 -4.66
CA ASN A 144 11.48 -3.06 -3.36
C ASN A 144 11.53 -4.07 -2.19
N GLY A 145 12.09 -3.63 -1.06
CA GLY A 145 12.18 -4.42 0.16
C GLY A 145 10.90 -4.47 1.00
N ASP A 146 9.87 -3.71 0.60
CA ASP A 146 8.52 -3.73 1.17
C ASP A 146 7.49 -3.59 0.04
N ASP A 147 6.33 -2.95 0.26
CA ASP A 147 5.26 -2.79 -0.72
C ASP A 147 5.75 -2.00 -1.96
N ASN A 148 5.54 -2.50 -3.19
CA ASN A 148 5.95 -1.73 -4.37
C ASN A 148 5.05 -0.51 -4.59
N VAL A 149 3.73 -0.69 -4.48
CA VAL A 149 2.76 0.39 -4.42
C VAL A 149 1.87 0.16 -3.20
N ALA A 150 1.80 1.12 -2.28
CA ALA A 150 0.98 1.01 -1.09
C ALA A 150 0.03 2.22 -0.97
N ILE A 151 -1.24 2.01 -1.31
CA ILE A 151 -2.26 3.06 -1.29
C ILE A 151 -2.82 3.18 0.11
N LYS A 152 -2.66 4.35 0.69
CA LYS A 152 -2.97 4.66 2.09
C LYS A 152 -3.93 5.86 2.19
N ALA A 153 -4.57 6.02 3.34
CA ALA A 153 -5.42 7.17 3.68
C ALA A 153 -5.47 7.34 5.21
N GLY A 154 -4.30 7.41 5.83
CA GLY A 154 -4.11 7.68 7.25
C GLY A 154 -4.49 6.56 8.21
N ARG A 155 -3.99 6.69 9.40
CA ARG A 155 -4.17 5.74 10.50
C ARG A 155 -5.22 6.24 11.50
N ASP A 156 -6.16 5.38 11.83
CA ASP A 156 -7.08 5.50 12.97
C ASP A 156 -7.76 6.88 13.09
N ASN A 157 -7.64 7.59 14.20
CA ASN A 157 -8.27 8.90 14.40
C ASN A 157 -7.82 9.94 13.39
N ASP A 158 -6.53 10.01 13.08
CA ASP A 158 -6.03 10.98 12.09
C ASP A 158 -6.65 10.75 10.71
N GLY A 159 -6.76 9.48 10.30
CA GLY A 159 -7.41 9.15 9.04
C GLY A 159 -8.90 9.47 9.06
N ARG A 160 -9.62 9.01 10.07
CA ARG A 160 -11.07 9.25 10.19
C ARG A 160 -11.41 10.74 10.29
N ASN A 161 -10.63 11.51 11.06
CA ASN A 161 -10.85 12.94 11.23
C ASN A 161 -10.49 13.75 9.98
N THR A 162 -9.46 13.35 9.23
CA THR A 162 -9.10 13.95 7.95
C THR A 162 -10.19 13.70 6.90
N ALA A 163 -10.75 12.50 6.88
CA ALA A 163 -11.87 12.10 6.04
C ALA A 163 -11.69 12.38 4.52
N VAL A 164 -10.44 12.38 4.04
CA VAL A 164 -10.10 12.54 2.62
C VAL A 164 -9.60 11.20 2.09
N PRO A 165 -10.35 10.52 1.22
CA PRO A 165 -9.91 9.23 0.70
C PRO A 165 -8.75 9.37 -0.29
N SER A 166 -7.99 8.29 -0.47
CA SER A 166 -7.16 8.11 -1.67
C SER A 166 -8.01 7.52 -2.77
N GLU A 167 -8.03 8.16 -3.94
CA GLU A 167 -8.97 7.78 -5.00
C GLU A 167 -8.50 8.10 -6.42
N ASN A 168 -9.15 7.46 -7.40
CA ASN A 168 -8.86 7.67 -8.81
C ASN A 168 -7.39 7.41 -9.14
N ILE A 169 -6.91 6.21 -8.82
CA ILE A 169 -5.52 5.81 -9.00
C ILE A 169 -5.44 4.67 -10.01
N ILE A 170 -4.62 4.83 -11.02
CA ILE A 170 -4.34 3.81 -12.04
C ILE A 170 -2.89 3.35 -11.90
N VAL A 171 -2.70 2.03 -11.76
CA VAL A 171 -1.39 1.37 -11.79
C VAL A 171 -1.38 0.46 -13.00
N ARG A 172 -0.58 0.75 -14.03
CA ARG A 172 -0.59 -0.03 -15.26
C ARG A 172 0.77 -0.22 -15.91
N ASN A 173 0.89 -1.29 -16.69
CA ASN A 173 2.11 -1.62 -17.43
C ASN A 173 3.37 -1.64 -16.55
N CYS A 174 3.24 -2.02 -15.27
CA CYS A 174 4.34 -2.08 -14.32
C CYS A 174 4.89 -3.50 -14.21
N ARG A 175 6.17 -3.60 -13.86
CA ARG A 175 6.82 -4.86 -13.50
C ARG A 175 7.20 -4.83 -12.03
N PHE A 176 6.73 -5.82 -11.30
CA PHE A 176 6.91 -5.90 -9.85
C PHE A 176 7.84 -7.04 -9.44
N LYS A 177 8.70 -6.76 -8.48
CA LYS A 177 9.49 -7.69 -7.68
C LYS A 177 9.55 -7.21 -6.24
N GLY A 178 9.99 -8.07 -5.35
CA GLY A 178 10.20 -7.74 -3.95
C GLY A 178 9.16 -8.34 -3.03
N LEU A 179 8.81 -7.66 -1.94
CA LEU A 179 8.02 -8.28 -0.88
C LEU A 179 6.52 -8.37 -1.24
N HIS A 180 5.88 -7.24 -1.51
CA HIS A 180 4.46 -7.19 -1.93
C HIS A 180 4.32 -6.32 -3.18
N ALA A 181 3.40 -6.66 -4.06
CA ALA A 181 3.25 -5.92 -5.31
C ALA A 181 2.36 -4.68 -5.14
N VAL A 182 1.04 -4.83 -5.16
CA VAL A 182 0.10 -3.74 -4.94
C VAL A 182 -0.70 -3.97 -3.68
N VAL A 183 -0.68 -2.99 -2.80
CA VAL A 183 -1.27 -3.06 -1.45
C VAL A 183 -2.23 -1.90 -1.22
N LEU A 184 -3.38 -2.18 -0.63
CA LEU A 184 -4.30 -1.18 -0.09
C LEU A 184 -4.27 -1.29 1.43
N GLY A 185 -3.80 -0.23 2.09
CA GLY A 185 -3.61 -0.22 3.56
C GLY A 185 -2.16 -0.50 4.01
N SER A 186 -1.93 -0.82 5.32
CA SER A 186 -2.97 -0.91 6.38
C SER A 186 -3.50 0.43 6.88
N GLU A 187 -2.79 1.51 6.67
CA GLU A 187 -3.20 2.87 7.04
C GLU A 187 -4.19 3.40 6.00
N MET A 188 -5.51 3.18 6.20
CA MET A 188 -6.52 3.55 5.20
C MET A 188 -7.82 4.07 5.82
N SER A 189 -7.75 4.68 6.99
CA SER A 189 -8.89 5.02 7.83
C SER A 189 -9.82 6.10 7.26
N ALA A 190 -9.35 6.93 6.31
CA ALA A 190 -10.20 7.88 5.57
C ALA A 190 -10.88 7.24 4.34
N GLY A 191 -10.47 6.03 3.96
CA GLY A 191 -11.02 5.30 2.83
C GLY A 191 -10.14 5.28 1.58
N VAL A 192 -10.32 4.23 0.77
CA VAL A 192 -9.67 4.03 -0.52
C VAL A 192 -10.73 3.61 -1.54
N GLN A 193 -10.78 4.28 -2.69
CA GLN A 193 -11.76 3.96 -3.73
C GLN A 193 -11.29 4.27 -5.15
N ASN A 194 -11.95 3.65 -6.13
CA ASN A 194 -11.68 3.86 -7.56
C ASN A 194 -10.21 3.59 -7.91
N ILE A 195 -9.74 2.37 -7.62
CA ILE A 195 -8.38 1.91 -7.87
C ILE A 195 -8.38 0.92 -9.03
N PHE A 196 -7.49 1.12 -9.99
CA PHE A 196 -7.34 0.28 -11.16
C PHE A 196 -5.90 -0.24 -11.24
N VAL A 197 -5.75 -1.56 -11.21
CA VAL A 197 -4.46 -2.25 -11.42
C VAL A 197 -4.60 -3.09 -12.67
N GLU A 198 -3.86 -2.75 -13.73
CA GLU A 198 -4.08 -3.37 -15.02
C GLU A 198 -2.81 -3.56 -15.85
N ASP A 199 -2.81 -4.62 -16.63
CA ASP A 199 -1.73 -4.91 -17.59
C ASP A 199 -0.34 -4.99 -16.92
N CYS A 200 -0.28 -5.52 -15.69
CA CYS A 200 0.96 -5.60 -14.90
C CYS A 200 1.53 -7.02 -14.89
N THR A 201 2.85 -7.10 -14.71
CA THR A 201 3.57 -8.36 -14.60
C THR A 201 4.33 -8.44 -13.28
N PHE A 202 4.32 -9.62 -12.69
CA PHE A 202 4.99 -9.91 -11.43
C PHE A 202 6.03 -11.01 -11.70
N GLY A 203 7.29 -10.63 -11.78
CA GLY A 203 8.40 -11.51 -12.13
C GLY A 203 9.18 -12.02 -10.94
N GLY A 204 9.56 -13.31 -10.97
CA GLY A 204 10.24 -13.95 -9.86
C GLY A 204 9.28 -14.21 -8.70
N TYR A 205 9.77 -14.10 -7.45
CA TYR A 205 8.97 -14.31 -6.25
C TYR A 205 8.48 -13.01 -5.63
N CYS A 206 7.23 -13.00 -5.23
CA CYS A 206 6.62 -11.93 -4.43
C CYS A 206 5.76 -12.57 -3.31
N LYS A 207 5.82 -12.04 -2.10
CA LYS A 207 5.07 -12.64 -0.98
C LYS A 207 3.56 -12.51 -1.20
N ARG A 208 3.09 -11.34 -1.63
CA ARG A 208 1.67 -11.13 -1.97
C ARG A 208 1.53 -10.41 -3.30
N GLY A 209 0.69 -10.95 -4.16
CA GLY A 209 0.40 -10.35 -5.46
C GLY A 209 -0.47 -9.11 -5.32
N PHE A 210 -1.75 -9.28 -5.04
CA PHE A 210 -2.67 -8.20 -4.70
C PHE A 210 -3.10 -8.34 -3.24
N TYR A 211 -2.91 -7.28 -2.45
CA TYR A 211 -3.08 -7.34 -1.01
C TYR A 211 -3.93 -6.19 -0.47
N ILE A 212 -5.04 -6.52 0.17
CA ILE A 212 -5.82 -5.59 1.01
C ILE A 212 -5.61 -5.97 2.46
N LYS A 213 -5.09 -5.04 3.25
CA LYS A 213 -4.82 -5.24 4.67
C LYS A 213 -5.46 -4.12 5.50
N THR A 214 -6.40 -4.50 6.37
CA THR A 214 -7.04 -3.62 7.33
C THR A 214 -7.34 -4.38 8.62
N ASN A 215 -7.73 -3.67 9.67
CA ASN A 215 -8.04 -4.24 10.97
C ASN A 215 -9.15 -3.43 11.69
N PRO A 216 -9.67 -3.93 12.83
CA PRO A 216 -10.74 -3.26 13.56
C PRO A 216 -10.40 -1.91 14.22
N ASP A 217 -9.14 -1.45 14.15
CA ASP A 217 -8.76 -0.12 14.65
C ASP A 217 -9.00 0.99 13.61
N ARG A 218 -9.07 0.62 12.31
CA ARG A 218 -9.00 1.55 11.17
C ARG A 218 -10.30 2.29 10.88
N GLY A 219 -11.40 1.58 10.72
CA GLY A 219 -12.63 2.17 10.13
C GLY A 219 -12.48 2.45 8.63
N GLY A 220 -13.23 3.42 8.13
CA GLY A 220 -13.22 3.81 6.73
C GLY A 220 -13.78 2.74 5.78
N PHE A 221 -13.34 2.79 4.54
CA PHE A 221 -13.81 1.87 3.50
C PHE A 221 -12.74 1.55 2.45
N ILE A 222 -12.89 0.40 1.78
CA ILE A 222 -12.15 0.05 0.55
C ILE A 222 -13.19 -0.44 -0.45
N ARG A 223 -13.36 0.27 -1.59
CA ARG A 223 -14.39 -0.05 -2.56
C ARG A 223 -14.05 0.40 -3.99
N ASN A 224 -14.78 -0.16 -4.97
CA ASN A 224 -14.57 0.12 -6.39
C ASN A 224 -13.12 -0.17 -6.81
N ILE A 225 -12.67 -1.41 -6.59
CA ILE A 225 -11.32 -1.85 -6.88
C ILE A 225 -11.34 -2.80 -8.06
N TYR A 226 -10.51 -2.51 -9.05
CA TYR A 226 -10.43 -3.27 -10.30
C TYR A 226 -9.01 -3.77 -10.53
N VAL A 227 -8.82 -5.09 -10.57
CA VAL A 227 -7.53 -5.72 -10.90
C VAL A 227 -7.73 -6.60 -12.11
N ARG A 228 -7.03 -6.31 -13.21
CA ARG A 228 -7.26 -7.03 -14.45
C ARG A 228 -6.02 -7.21 -15.33
N ASN A 229 -6.04 -8.26 -16.14
CA ASN A 229 -5.02 -8.53 -17.15
C ASN A 229 -3.60 -8.59 -16.55
N CYS A 230 -3.42 -9.26 -15.41
CA CYS A 230 -2.13 -9.36 -14.74
C CYS A 230 -1.59 -10.77 -14.79
N THR A 231 -0.26 -10.89 -14.87
CA THR A 231 0.44 -12.17 -14.84
C THR A 231 1.42 -12.24 -13.69
N PHE A 232 1.43 -13.39 -13.00
CA PHE A 232 2.27 -13.64 -11.84
C PHE A 232 3.13 -14.88 -12.09
N ASP A 233 4.44 -14.78 -11.86
CA ASP A 233 5.31 -15.94 -11.91
C ASP A 233 5.17 -16.77 -10.64
N GLU A 234 5.63 -16.28 -9.51
CA GLU A 234 5.55 -17.01 -8.25
C GLU A 234 5.23 -16.06 -7.09
N VAL A 235 4.21 -16.42 -6.31
CA VAL A 235 3.77 -15.68 -5.13
C VAL A 235 3.60 -16.63 -3.95
N GLU A 236 3.61 -16.11 -2.72
CA GLU A 236 3.15 -16.89 -1.56
C GLU A 236 1.64 -16.97 -1.58
N ASP A 237 0.95 -15.83 -1.59
CA ASP A 237 -0.50 -15.73 -1.81
C ASP A 237 -0.79 -14.77 -2.98
N LEU A 238 -1.65 -15.18 -3.91
CA LEU A 238 -1.92 -14.38 -5.10
C LEU A 238 -2.85 -13.20 -4.81
N ILE A 239 -4.01 -13.47 -4.23
CA ILE A 239 -4.98 -12.47 -3.82
C ILE A 239 -5.25 -12.66 -2.34
N TYR A 240 -4.92 -11.66 -1.53
CA TYR A 240 -5.09 -11.72 -0.10
C TYR A 240 -5.86 -10.50 0.39
N VAL A 241 -7.08 -10.70 0.86
CA VAL A 241 -7.92 -9.63 1.42
C VAL A 241 -8.20 -9.97 2.88
N THR A 242 -7.76 -9.12 3.80
CA THR A 242 -7.97 -9.36 5.22
C THR A 242 -8.40 -8.10 5.99
N SER A 243 -9.45 -8.24 6.78
CA SER A 243 -9.86 -7.29 7.81
C SER A 243 -9.33 -7.67 9.22
N MET A 244 -8.39 -8.62 9.26
CA MET A 244 -7.81 -9.16 10.50
C MET A 244 -6.29 -8.96 10.55
N TYR A 245 -5.78 -7.92 9.89
CA TYR A 245 -4.37 -7.56 9.99
C TYR A 245 -4.03 -7.13 11.43
N ALA A 246 -2.79 -7.31 11.85
CA ALA A 246 -2.37 -6.96 13.20
C ALA A 246 -2.61 -5.47 13.49
N GLY A 247 -3.41 -5.20 14.52
CA GLY A 247 -3.69 -3.87 15.05
C GLY A 247 -2.97 -3.62 16.37
N GLU A 248 -3.20 -2.46 16.93
CA GLU A 248 -2.70 -2.06 18.24
C GLU A 248 -3.64 -2.46 19.40
N GLY A 249 -4.83 -3.00 19.08
CA GLY A 249 -5.80 -3.47 20.07
C GLY A 249 -6.49 -2.31 20.79
N GLN A 250 -7.02 -1.36 20.04
CA GLN A 250 -7.71 -0.20 20.60
C GLN A 250 -9.05 -0.57 21.27
N ASP A 251 -9.42 0.15 22.30
CA ASP A 251 -10.70 -0.04 23.00
C ASP A 251 -11.91 0.31 22.11
N ASN A 252 -11.74 1.27 21.21
CA ASN A 252 -12.76 1.67 20.25
C ASN A 252 -12.60 0.92 18.94
N ILE A 253 -13.57 0.09 18.62
CA ILE A 253 -13.56 -0.73 17.40
C ILE A 253 -14.21 0.03 16.26
N HIS A 254 -13.48 0.14 15.13
CA HIS A 254 -13.93 0.78 13.90
C HIS A 254 -13.75 -0.17 12.73
N TYR A 255 -14.76 -0.96 12.41
CA TYR A 255 -14.68 -1.90 11.29
C TYR A 255 -14.62 -1.21 9.94
N THR A 256 -13.70 -1.62 9.09
CA THR A 256 -13.59 -1.16 7.70
C THR A 256 -14.68 -1.80 6.84
N ASP A 257 -15.32 -1.02 5.98
CA ASP A 257 -16.26 -1.52 4.98
C ASP A 257 -15.52 -1.86 3.68
N VAL A 258 -15.39 -3.16 3.35
CA VAL A 258 -14.63 -3.65 2.18
C VAL A 258 -15.59 -4.34 1.21
N HIS A 259 -15.79 -3.74 0.04
CA HIS A 259 -16.75 -4.22 -0.95
C HIS A 259 -16.47 -3.71 -2.38
N ASP A 260 -17.22 -4.22 -3.35
CA ASP A 260 -17.09 -3.87 -4.77
C ASP A 260 -15.67 -4.05 -5.30
N ILE A 261 -15.18 -5.30 -5.23
CA ILE A 261 -13.87 -5.70 -5.72
C ILE A 261 -14.02 -6.62 -6.92
N TYR A 262 -13.39 -6.25 -8.03
CA TYR A 262 -13.50 -6.93 -9.31
C TYR A 262 -12.10 -7.36 -9.77
N VAL A 263 -11.89 -8.67 -9.85
CA VAL A 263 -10.60 -9.25 -10.29
C VAL A 263 -10.85 -10.11 -11.53
N SER A 264 -10.18 -9.82 -12.63
CA SER A 264 -10.41 -10.54 -13.87
C SER A 264 -9.16 -10.76 -14.71
N ASN A 265 -9.17 -11.84 -15.50
CA ASN A 265 -8.11 -12.17 -16.45
C ASN A 265 -6.72 -12.23 -15.77
N ILE A 266 -6.59 -13.05 -14.74
CA ILE A 266 -5.35 -13.24 -13.99
C ILE A 266 -4.74 -14.59 -14.31
N LYS A 267 -3.44 -14.62 -14.56
CA LYS A 267 -2.67 -15.86 -14.69
C LYS A 267 -1.56 -15.91 -13.64
N CYS A 268 -1.43 -17.02 -12.98
CA CYS A 268 -0.38 -17.27 -12.00
C CYS A 268 0.22 -18.66 -12.21
N ARG A 269 1.54 -18.73 -12.36
CA ARG A 269 2.22 -20.01 -12.47
C ARG A 269 2.18 -20.79 -11.15
N LYS A 270 2.48 -20.10 -10.02
CA LYS A 270 2.54 -20.75 -8.71
C LYS A 270 2.19 -19.82 -7.56
N ALA A 271 1.20 -20.22 -6.76
CA ALA A 271 0.94 -19.68 -5.44
C ALA A 271 1.43 -20.69 -4.40
N ARG A 272 2.54 -20.42 -3.73
CA ARG A 272 3.18 -21.37 -2.79
C ARG A 272 2.29 -21.76 -1.61
N ASN A 273 1.35 -20.90 -1.24
CA ASN A 273 0.40 -21.14 -0.17
C ASN A 273 -1.03 -21.09 -0.74
N ALA A 274 -1.59 -19.93 -1.02
CA ALA A 274 -2.97 -19.80 -1.44
C ALA A 274 -3.16 -18.97 -2.72
N ALA A 275 -4.10 -19.39 -3.57
CA ALA A 275 -4.52 -18.59 -4.71
C ALA A 275 -5.39 -17.40 -4.25
N VAL A 276 -6.42 -17.66 -3.45
CA VAL A 276 -7.31 -16.61 -2.94
C VAL A 276 -7.57 -16.80 -1.45
N VAL A 277 -7.34 -15.75 -0.66
CA VAL A 277 -7.68 -15.68 0.77
C VAL A 277 -8.55 -14.46 1.02
N LEU A 278 -9.75 -14.67 1.57
CA LEU A 278 -10.70 -13.64 1.93
C LEU A 278 -11.07 -13.78 3.41
N GLN A 279 -10.66 -12.80 4.23
CA GLN A 279 -10.87 -12.83 5.69
C GLN A 279 -11.55 -11.54 6.15
N GLY A 280 -12.87 -11.60 6.26
CA GLY A 280 -13.67 -10.55 6.88
C GLY A 280 -13.82 -10.71 8.38
N THR A 281 -14.59 -9.83 9.02
CA THR A 281 -15.00 -9.95 10.41
C THR A 281 -16.48 -10.34 10.50
N PRO A 282 -16.93 -10.95 11.60
CA PRO A 282 -18.36 -11.31 11.74
C PRO A 282 -19.30 -10.08 11.71
N VAL A 283 -18.82 -8.91 12.11
CA VAL A 283 -19.61 -7.67 12.15
C VAL A 283 -19.63 -6.93 10.82
N LYS A 284 -18.50 -6.99 10.08
CA LYS A 284 -18.34 -6.40 8.74
C LYS A 284 -17.71 -7.46 7.82
N PRO A 285 -18.52 -8.32 7.20
CA PRO A 285 -18.00 -9.28 6.24
C PRO A 285 -17.47 -8.57 4.99
N LEU A 286 -16.51 -9.20 4.34
CA LEU A 286 -16.12 -8.81 2.98
C LEU A 286 -17.28 -9.14 2.04
N ARG A 287 -17.66 -8.21 1.16
CA ARG A 287 -18.86 -8.42 0.33
C ARG A 287 -18.74 -7.89 -1.09
N ASP A 288 -19.66 -8.32 -1.93
CA ASP A 288 -19.80 -7.84 -3.31
C ASP A 288 -18.50 -7.97 -4.11
N MET A 289 -17.88 -9.16 -4.13
CA MET A 289 -16.64 -9.42 -4.86
C MET A 289 -16.87 -10.36 -6.04
N ARG A 290 -16.21 -10.06 -7.15
CA ARG A 290 -16.32 -10.81 -8.40
C ARG A 290 -14.94 -11.22 -8.90
N PHE A 291 -14.75 -12.51 -9.13
CA PHE A 291 -13.52 -13.11 -9.64
C PHE A 291 -13.85 -13.81 -10.95
N GLU A 292 -13.21 -13.41 -12.03
CA GLU A 292 -13.50 -13.95 -13.36
C GLU A 292 -12.24 -14.27 -14.16
N ASN A 293 -12.22 -15.42 -14.83
CA ASN A 293 -11.12 -15.86 -15.67
C ASN A 293 -9.77 -15.86 -14.91
N ILE A 294 -9.71 -16.53 -13.77
CA ILE A 294 -8.48 -16.64 -12.97
C ILE A 294 -7.91 -18.04 -13.16
N GLU A 295 -6.66 -18.10 -13.60
CA GLU A 295 -5.93 -19.34 -13.81
C GLU A 295 -4.69 -19.38 -12.92
N VAL A 296 -4.66 -20.29 -11.97
CA VAL A 296 -3.50 -20.61 -11.13
C VAL A 296 -3.11 -22.06 -11.41
N LEU A 297 -1.89 -22.29 -11.91
CA LEU A 297 -1.47 -23.64 -12.29
C LEU A 297 -1.16 -24.51 -11.06
N GLU A 298 -0.52 -23.93 -10.05
CA GLU A 298 -0.16 -24.63 -8.80
C GLU A 298 -0.52 -23.79 -7.59
N SER A 299 -1.23 -24.37 -6.61
CA SER A 299 -1.40 -23.82 -5.25
C SER A 299 -1.62 -24.96 -4.25
N ILE A 300 -1.32 -24.71 -2.96
CA ILE A 300 -1.71 -25.65 -1.89
C ILE A 300 -3.20 -25.45 -1.58
N VAL A 301 -3.61 -24.20 -1.36
CA VAL A 301 -4.99 -23.81 -1.10
C VAL A 301 -5.51 -23.00 -2.28
N GLY A 302 -6.52 -23.48 -2.97
CA GLY A 302 -7.16 -22.74 -4.06
C GLY A 302 -7.95 -21.55 -3.53
N LEU A 303 -8.77 -21.78 -2.49
CA LEU A 303 -9.66 -20.78 -1.92
C LEU A 303 -9.82 -20.96 -0.42
N SER A 304 -9.65 -19.90 0.35
CA SER A 304 -9.98 -19.82 1.78
C SER A 304 -10.84 -18.58 2.03
N MET A 305 -12.04 -18.78 2.59
CA MET A 305 -12.97 -17.68 2.87
C MET A 305 -13.50 -17.76 4.29
N MET A 306 -13.57 -16.60 4.96
CA MET A 306 -14.15 -16.45 6.29
C MET A 306 -14.87 -15.11 6.40
N ASN A 307 -16.10 -15.10 6.92
CA ASN A 307 -16.91 -13.89 7.07
C ASN A 307 -17.02 -13.10 5.76
N THR A 308 -17.59 -13.71 4.77
CA THR A 308 -17.78 -13.15 3.42
C THR A 308 -19.25 -13.23 3.01
N ASP A 309 -19.71 -12.31 2.16
CA ASP A 309 -21.06 -12.25 1.63
C ASP A 309 -21.03 -11.84 0.14
N ASP A 310 -21.90 -12.43 -0.68
CA ASP A 310 -21.99 -12.20 -2.12
C ASP A 310 -20.64 -12.25 -2.86
N ILE A 311 -19.94 -13.37 -2.77
CA ILE A 311 -18.69 -13.63 -3.48
C ILE A 311 -18.97 -14.54 -4.67
N VAL A 312 -18.59 -14.11 -5.87
CA VAL A 312 -18.83 -14.87 -7.11
C VAL A 312 -17.52 -15.17 -7.83
N PHE A 313 -17.35 -16.45 -8.17
CA PHE A 313 -16.27 -16.94 -9.03
C PHE A 313 -16.85 -17.45 -10.34
N ARG A 314 -16.32 -16.97 -11.47
CA ARG A 314 -16.70 -17.42 -12.82
C ARG A 314 -15.45 -17.80 -13.61
N ASN A 315 -15.49 -18.99 -14.21
CA ASN A 315 -14.39 -19.49 -15.03
C ASN A 315 -13.02 -19.39 -14.33
N CYS A 316 -12.93 -19.88 -13.09
CA CYS A 316 -11.73 -19.84 -12.26
C CYS A 316 -11.18 -21.25 -12.04
N ASN A 317 -9.87 -21.42 -12.31
CA ASN A 317 -9.08 -22.56 -11.88
C ASN A 317 -8.04 -22.06 -10.86
N LEU A 318 -8.20 -22.44 -9.61
CA LEU A 318 -7.38 -21.96 -8.51
C LEU A 318 -6.27 -22.95 -8.07
N GLY A 319 -6.13 -24.08 -8.77
CA GLY A 319 -4.99 -25.00 -8.69
C GLY A 319 -4.91 -25.89 -7.45
N GLY A 320 -5.51 -25.55 -6.35
CA GLY A 320 -5.40 -26.27 -5.07
C GLY A 320 -6.74 -26.71 -4.50
N GLN A 321 -6.71 -27.15 -3.25
CA GLN A 321 -7.93 -27.52 -2.53
C GLN A 321 -8.80 -26.29 -2.26
N VAL A 322 -10.09 -26.41 -2.45
CA VAL A 322 -11.08 -25.42 -2.03
C VAL A 322 -11.56 -25.82 -0.64
N GLY A 323 -11.13 -25.09 0.38
CA GLY A 323 -11.54 -25.30 1.76
C GLY A 323 -12.38 -24.14 2.26
N VAL A 324 -13.49 -24.46 2.92
CA VAL A 324 -14.18 -23.52 3.82
C VAL A 324 -13.72 -23.92 5.21
N PRO A 325 -13.04 -23.03 5.98
CA PRO A 325 -12.63 -23.34 7.34
C PRO A 325 -13.82 -23.54 8.27
#